data_ebe98e9c006f67906819ed123d8c3245
#
_entry.id   ebe98e9c006f67906819ed123d8c3245
#
_cell.length_a   1.000
_cell.length_b   1.000
_cell.length_c   1.000
_cell.angle_alpha   90.00
_cell.angle_beta   90.00
_cell.angle_gamma   90.00
#
_symmetry.space_group_name_H-M   'P 1'
#
loop_
_entity.id
_entity.type
_entity.pdbx_description
1 polymer ?
#
loop_
_entity_poly.entity_id
_entity_poly.type
_entity_poly.pdbx_seq_one_letter_code
_entity_poly.pdbx_strand_id
1 'polypeptide(L)'
;MSELTPLTGEALNTLRGDFAQSGTNRLAMNAVTAAGIDKVARNYDRARLMQRRFSTIVDNGEATHQDRSGRCWLFSSLNVARFVAKKNMNLKEFEFSQNYAMYYDKLERVNYFLKDVAALVAAGEPSDSRLMQHLLADVMGDGGQWTMAMNVYKKYGAVPKDLFPETESSKNTGEMNTQLRHMLHTAVAHMYAADGDASKVEAIIADATAAGHRILTIHLGEPPVSFDWEWTDKDGEFHRDGEITPVEFWKKYVGPAGLEDYVCLVDDPRTEHAKGKKIGIEHLXXXXRRRHRVPQRAKPVHEGLCQADSR
;
A
#
# COMPACT_ATOMS: atom_id res chain seq x y z
N MET A 1 5.53 41.69 -11.45
CA MET A 1 5.82 40.31 -11.92
C MET A 1 7.01 40.40 -12.88
N SER A 2 8.08 39.64 -12.62
CA SER A 2 9.20 39.60 -13.54
C SER A 2 8.77 38.97 -14.86
N GLU A 3 9.13 39.59 -15.94
CA GLU A 3 8.84 39.08 -17.29
C GLU A 3 9.62 37.79 -17.51
N LEU A 4 8.93 36.71 -17.83
CA LEU A 4 9.56 35.39 -18.08
C LEU A 4 10.21 35.44 -19.47
N THR A 5 11.53 35.47 -19.48
CA THR A 5 12.30 35.56 -20.72
C THR A 5 12.78 34.17 -21.15
N PRO A 6 12.46 33.72 -22.36
CA PRO A 6 12.99 32.45 -22.88
C PRO A 6 14.51 32.47 -23.03
N LEU A 7 15.11 31.26 -23.08
CA LEU A 7 16.55 31.16 -23.33
C LEU A 7 16.91 31.73 -24.72
N THR A 8 17.88 32.64 -24.73
CA THR A 8 18.38 33.20 -25.99
C THR A 8 19.40 32.27 -26.67
N GLY A 9 19.64 32.48 -27.96
CA GLY A 9 20.68 31.76 -28.69
C GLY A 9 22.07 31.96 -28.08
N GLU A 10 22.35 33.15 -27.59
CA GLU A 10 23.62 33.45 -26.92
C GLU A 10 23.77 32.65 -25.62
N ALA A 11 22.71 32.59 -24.79
CA ALA A 11 22.71 31.79 -23.56
C ALA A 11 22.94 30.31 -23.87
N LEU A 12 22.29 29.78 -24.92
CA LEU A 12 22.48 28.37 -25.34
C LEU A 12 23.92 28.11 -25.80
N ASN A 13 24.51 29.03 -26.52
CA ASN A 13 25.93 28.87 -26.97
C ASN A 13 26.89 28.90 -25.78
N THR A 14 26.62 29.74 -24.78
CA THR A 14 27.40 29.74 -23.52
C THR A 14 27.33 28.39 -22.83
N LEU A 15 26.11 27.83 -22.67
CA LEU A 15 25.90 26.52 -22.04
C LEU A 15 26.63 25.41 -22.81
N ARG A 16 26.59 25.44 -24.13
CA ARG A 16 27.33 24.47 -24.97
C ARG A 16 28.83 24.58 -24.76
N GLY A 17 29.35 25.81 -24.72
CA GLY A 17 30.75 26.09 -24.47
C GLY A 17 31.23 25.55 -23.11
N ASP A 18 30.46 25.87 -22.07
CA ASP A 18 30.74 25.40 -20.69
C ASP A 18 30.76 23.88 -20.61
N PHE A 19 29.78 23.23 -21.24
CA PHE A 19 29.76 21.75 -21.30
C PHE A 19 30.98 21.19 -22.01
N ALA A 20 31.37 21.77 -23.14
CA ALA A 20 32.46 21.30 -23.97
C ALA A 20 33.85 21.44 -23.31
N GLN A 21 33.99 22.39 -22.37
CA GLN A 21 35.26 22.62 -21.67
C GLN A 21 35.63 21.48 -20.71
N SER A 22 34.67 20.66 -20.31
CA SER A 22 34.90 19.58 -19.34
C SER A 22 34.99 18.22 -20.07
N GLY A 23 36.18 17.64 -20.10
CA GLY A 23 36.36 16.27 -20.60
C GLY A 23 35.57 15.25 -19.77
N THR A 24 35.36 15.50 -18.47
CA THR A 24 34.56 14.66 -17.61
C THR A 24 33.05 14.67 -18.03
N ASN A 25 32.54 15.83 -18.41
CA ASN A 25 31.17 15.93 -18.91
C ASN A 25 30.98 15.10 -20.18
N ARG A 26 31.97 15.15 -21.11
CA ARG A 26 31.90 14.39 -22.34
C ARG A 26 31.98 12.88 -22.08
N LEU A 27 32.89 12.46 -21.20
CA LEU A 27 33.01 11.06 -20.81
C LEU A 27 31.70 10.56 -20.15
N ALA A 28 31.14 11.34 -19.23
CA ALA A 28 29.89 11.01 -18.55
C ALA A 28 28.74 10.91 -19.56
N MET A 29 28.65 11.87 -20.50
CA MET A 29 27.60 11.85 -21.53
C MET A 29 27.68 10.56 -22.35
N ASN A 30 28.89 10.22 -22.85
CA ASN A 30 29.08 9.02 -23.67
C ASN A 30 28.72 7.75 -22.88
N ALA A 31 29.17 7.65 -21.64
CA ALA A 31 28.87 6.49 -20.78
C ALA A 31 27.36 6.38 -20.46
N VAL A 32 26.75 7.49 -20.08
CA VAL A 32 25.32 7.49 -19.68
C VAL A 32 24.40 7.24 -20.87
N THR A 33 24.68 7.85 -22.03
CA THR A 33 23.87 7.64 -23.24
C THR A 33 23.97 6.19 -23.75
N ALA A 34 25.11 5.54 -23.52
CA ALA A 34 25.30 4.15 -23.94
C ALA A 34 24.75 3.13 -22.94
N ALA A 35 24.85 3.37 -21.63
CA ALA A 35 24.61 2.35 -20.61
C ALA A 35 23.50 2.70 -19.61
N GLY A 36 23.07 3.96 -19.57
CA GLY A 36 22.10 4.45 -18.57
C GLY A 36 22.79 4.86 -17.28
N ILE A 37 22.15 5.82 -16.58
CA ILE A 37 22.74 6.43 -15.36
C ILE A 37 22.96 5.41 -14.23
N ASP A 38 22.05 4.48 -14.04
CA ASP A 38 22.09 3.50 -12.94
C ASP A 38 23.33 2.60 -13.01
N LYS A 39 23.75 2.23 -14.23
CA LYS A 39 24.93 1.40 -14.43
C LYS A 39 26.23 2.20 -14.24
N VAL A 40 26.24 3.43 -14.73
CA VAL A 40 27.43 4.28 -14.73
C VAL A 40 27.71 4.88 -13.35
N ALA A 41 26.68 5.26 -12.61
CA ALA A 41 26.81 5.89 -11.29
C ALA A 41 27.18 4.91 -10.17
N ARG A 42 27.21 3.60 -10.45
CA ARG A 42 27.53 2.59 -9.43
C ARG A 42 28.97 2.77 -8.93
N ASN A 43 29.12 3.00 -7.63
CA ASN A 43 30.44 3.12 -7.02
C ASN A 43 31.08 1.73 -6.87
N TYR A 44 32.07 1.44 -7.71
CA TYR A 44 32.71 0.12 -7.77
C TYR A 44 33.42 -0.23 -6.46
N ASP A 45 34.12 0.74 -5.86
CA ASP A 45 34.90 0.48 -4.63
C ASP A 45 33.98 0.17 -3.47
N ARG A 46 32.86 0.90 -3.35
CA ARG A 46 31.87 0.59 -2.33
C ARG A 46 31.18 -0.75 -2.59
N ALA A 47 30.84 -1.03 -3.86
CA ALA A 47 30.14 -2.27 -4.20
C ALA A 47 30.97 -3.52 -3.86
N ARG A 48 32.29 -3.50 -4.12
CA ARG A 48 33.15 -4.65 -3.82
C ARG A 48 33.41 -4.86 -2.32
N LEU A 49 33.22 -3.81 -1.52
CA LEU A 49 33.37 -3.89 -0.06
C LEU A 49 32.10 -4.38 0.65
N MET A 50 30.97 -4.43 -0.07
CA MET A 50 29.70 -4.87 0.50
C MET A 50 29.70 -6.41 0.67
N GLN A 51 29.96 -6.85 1.88
CA GLN A 51 29.93 -8.28 2.22
C GLN A 51 28.49 -8.68 2.56
N ARG A 52 28.01 -9.77 1.95
CA ARG A 52 26.67 -10.31 2.19
C ARG A 52 26.72 -11.42 3.25
N ARG A 53 27.32 -11.10 4.40
CA ARG A 53 27.41 -12.00 5.55
C ARG A 53 26.65 -11.37 6.70
N PHE A 54 25.72 -12.12 7.24
CA PHE A 54 24.83 -11.65 8.30
C PHE A 54 24.90 -12.61 9.48
N SER A 55 24.93 -12.07 10.70
CA SER A 55 24.93 -12.87 11.94
C SER A 55 23.60 -13.58 12.17
N THR A 56 22.52 -13.00 11.63
CA THR A 56 21.17 -13.55 11.75
C THR A 56 20.50 -13.53 10.38
N ILE A 57 19.99 -14.67 9.97
CA ILE A 57 19.26 -14.80 8.71
C ILE A 57 17.87 -15.35 9.03
N VAL A 58 16.84 -14.67 8.54
CA VAL A 58 15.46 -15.14 8.59
C VAL A 58 15.10 -15.66 7.20
N ASP A 59 14.95 -16.98 7.11
CA ASP A 59 14.55 -17.61 5.84
C ASP A 59 13.03 -17.48 5.69
N ASN A 60 12.62 -16.51 4.90
CA ASN A 60 11.20 -16.26 4.64
C ASN A 60 10.76 -16.82 3.28
N GLY A 61 11.57 -17.66 2.64
CA GLY A 61 11.25 -18.23 1.33
C GLY A 61 11.57 -17.28 0.18
N GLU A 62 11.06 -17.59 -0.99
CA GLU A 62 11.36 -16.82 -2.20
C GLU A 62 10.81 -15.39 -2.12
N ALA A 63 11.50 -14.49 -2.83
CA ALA A 63 11.08 -13.08 -2.93
C ALA A 63 9.76 -12.96 -3.69
N THR A 64 8.85 -12.19 -3.14
CA THR A 64 7.57 -11.90 -3.79
C THR A 64 7.69 -10.67 -4.68
N HIS A 65 6.85 -10.56 -5.69
CA HIS A 65 6.93 -9.50 -6.70
C HIS A 65 5.57 -8.87 -6.95
N GLN A 66 5.49 -7.54 -6.86
CA GLN A 66 4.22 -6.80 -6.99
C GLN A 66 3.88 -6.42 -8.43
N ASP A 67 4.81 -6.65 -9.37
CA ASP A 67 4.67 -6.28 -10.78
C ASP A 67 4.37 -4.78 -10.97
N ARG A 68 3.40 -4.42 -11.81
CA ARG A 68 3.01 -3.03 -12.10
C ARG A 68 1.83 -2.61 -11.23
N SER A 69 1.98 -2.81 -9.91
CA SER A 69 0.98 -2.39 -8.93
C SER A 69 1.68 -1.72 -7.74
N GLY A 70 1.00 -0.83 -7.03
CA GLY A 70 1.56 -0.14 -5.88
C GLY A 70 1.31 -0.86 -4.56
N ARG A 71 1.31 -2.20 -4.56
CA ARG A 71 0.94 -3.04 -3.41
C ARG A 71 2.11 -3.39 -2.48
N CYS A 72 3.24 -2.68 -2.55
CA CYS A 72 4.41 -3.00 -1.72
C CYS A 72 4.07 -3.17 -0.23
N TRP A 73 3.15 -2.37 0.28
CA TRP A 73 2.70 -2.41 1.67
C TRP A 73 1.96 -3.72 2.02
N LEU A 74 1.14 -4.25 1.09
CA LEU A 74 0.48 -5.56 1.26
C LEU A 74 1.51 -6.69 1.17
N PHE A 75 2.41 -6.64 0.17
CA PHE A 75 3.46 -7.64 0.02
C PHE A 75 4.35 -7.67 1.26
N SER A 76 4.79 -6.51 1.75
CA SER A 76 5.66 -6.43 2.94
C SER A 76 4.96 -6.97 4.19
N SER A 77 3.72 -6.56 4.43
CA SER A 77 2.98 -6.99 5.63
C SER A 77 2.66 -8.49 5.58
N LEU A 78 2.27 -9.03 4.41
CA LEU A 78 2.03 -10.47 4.27
C LEU A 78 3.32 -11.28 4.37
N ASN A 79 4.47 -10.72 3.98
CA ASN A 79 5.76 -11.39 4.17
C ASN A 79 6.14 -11.50 5.65
N VAL A 80 5.78 -10.50 6.47
CA VAL A 80 5.94 -10.60 7.93
C VAL A 80 5.02 -11.70 8.47
N ALA A 81 3.75 -11.70 8.06
CA ALA A 81 2.77 -12.72 8.47
C ALA A 81 3.18 -14.12 7.98
N ARG A 82 3.74 -14.22 6.77
CA ARG A 82 4.21 -15.48 6.17
C ARG A 82 5.23 -16.17 7.06
N PHE A 83 6.17 -15.43 7.62
CA PHE A 83 7.18 -15.99 8.53
C PHE A 83 6.51 -16.68 9.73
N VAL A 84 5.51 -16.03 10.31
CA VAL A 84 4.76 -16.58 11.45
C VAL A 84 3.96 -17.82 11.02
N ALA A 85 3.23 -17.72 9.92
CA ALA A 85 2.38 -18.81 9.42
C ALA A 85 3.21 -20.05 9.06
N LYS A 86 4.34 -19.86 8.36
CA LYS A 86 5.28 -20.96 8.05
C LYS A 86 5.73 -21.70 9.29
N LYS A 87 6.09 -20.94 10.33
CA LYS A 87 6.54 -21.52 11.61
C LYS A 87 5.41 -22.31 12.27
N ASN A 88 4.20 -21.76 12.31
CA ASN A 88 3.05 -22.38 12.99
C ASN A 88 2.51 -23.60 12.25
N MET A 89 2.66 -23.64 10.91
CA MET A 89 2.28 -24.80 10.10
C MET A 89 3.44 -25.73 9.78
N ASN A 90 4.64 -25.44 10.30
CA ASN A 90 5.85 -26.22 10.02
C ASN A 90 6.13 -26.36 8.52
N LEU A 91 5.88 -25.29 7.73
CA LEU A 91 6.02 -25.33 6.28
C LEU A 91 7.40 -24.85 5.81
N LYS A 92 7.93 -25.50 4.78
CA LYS A 92 9.13 -25.03 4.08
C LYS A 92 8.84 -23.81 3.22
N GLU A 93 7.73 -23.85 2.47
CA GLU A 93 7.30 -22.75 1.61
C GLU A 93 5.82 -22.46 1.84
N PHE A 94 5.47 -21.20 1.74
CA PHE A 94 4.11 -20.72 1.87
C PHE A 94 4.03 -19.29 1.37
N GLU A 95 2.90 -18.90 0.82
CA GLU A 95 2.63 -17.52 0.46
C GLU A 95 1.15 -17.22 0.65
N PHE A 96 0.84 -16.05 1.21
CA PHE A 96 -0.53 -15.53 1.26
C PHE A 96 -0.89 -14.88 -0.08
N SER A 97 -2.17 -14.87 -0.40
CA SER A 97 -2.70 -14.15 -1.56
C SER A 97 -2.68 -12.62 -1.31
N GLN A 98 -1.87 -11.91 -2.07
CA GLN A 98 -1.88 -10.46 -2.07
C GLN A 98 -3.07 -9.92 -2.87
N ASN A 99 -3.56 -10.70 -3.84
CA ASN A 99 -4.75 -10.39 -4.63
C ASN A 99 -6.00 -10.34 -3.73
N TYR A 100 -6.14 -11.31 -2.81
CA TYR A 100 -7.22 -11.33 -1.82
C TYR A 100 -7.24 -10.07 -0.96
N ALA A 101 -6.08 -9.72 -0.43
CA ALA A 101 -5.93 -8.54 0.41
C ALA A 101 -6.26 -7.25 -0.37
N MET A 102 -5.79 -7.16 -1.62
CA MET A 102 -6.06 -6.01 -2.50
C MET A 102 -7.56 -5.89 -2.80
N TYR A 103 -8.24 -7.00 -3.08
CA TYR A 103 -9.67 -7.00 -3.36
C TYR A 103 -10.44 -6.25 -2.25
N TYR A 104 -10.20 -6.65 -1.01
CA TYR A 104 -10.91 -6.06 0.13
C TYR A 104 -10.43 -4.64 0.45
N ASP A 105 -9.15 -4.34 0.26
CA ASP A 105 -8.65 -2.96 0.37
C ASP A 105 -9.38 -2.04 -0.61
N LYS A 106 -9.47 -2.44 -1.88
CA LYS A 106 -10.16 -1.65 -2.92
C LYS A 106 -11.65 -1.48 -2.62
N LEU A 107 -12.31 -2.55 -2.18
CA LEU A 107 -13.73 -2.48 -1.85
C LEU A 107 -13.98 -1.54 -0.65
N GLU A 108 -13.11 -1.59 0.35
CA GLU A 108 -13.19 -0.66 1.50
C GLU A 108 -12.91 0.79 1.09
N ARG A 109 -12.00 1.02 0.14
CA ARG A 109 -11.75 2.36 -0.40
C ARG A 109 -12.99 2.91 -1.10
N VAL A 110 -13.66 2.09 -1.91
CA VAL A 110 -14.93 2.46 -2.55
C VAL A 110 -15.95 2.89 -1.48
N ASN A 111 -16.19 2.03 -0.50
CA ASN A 111 -17.17 2.28 0.58
C ASN A 111 -16.81 3.53 1.39
N TYR A 112 -15.56 3.67 1.78
CA TYR A 112 -15.10 4.80 2.59
C TYR A 112 -15.22 6.12 1.82
N PHE A 113 -14.73 6.13 0.57
CA PHE A 113 -14.75 7.33 -0.28
C PHE A 113 -16.18 7.83 -0.50
N LEU A 114 -17.10 6.92 -0.86
CA LEU A 114 -18.50 7.29 -1.10
C LEU A 114 -19.13 7.91 0.15
N LYS A 115 -18.88 7.34 1.32
CA LYS A 115 -19.45 7.85 2.57
C LYS A 115 -18.81 9.17 3.02
N ASP A 116 -17.52 9.30 2.84
CA ASP A 116 -16.78 10.52 3.21
C ASP A 116 -17.23 11.69 2.32
N VAL A 117 -17.31 11.47 1.00
CA VAL A 117 -17.77 12.50 0.05
C VAL A 117 -19.25 12.84 0.31
N ALA A 118 -20.10 11.83 0.54
CA ALA A 118 -21.52 12.11 0.85
C ALA A 118 -21.67 13.01 2.08
N ALA A 119 -20.85 12.78 3.10
CA ALA A 119 -20.87 13.64 4.30
C ALA A 119 -20.41 15.07 3.99
N LEU A 120 -19.39 15.23 3.12
CA LEU A 120 -18.92 16.55 2.69
C LEU A 120 -19.97 17.27 1.84
N VAL A 121 -20.60 16.58 0.90
CA VAL A 121 -21.70 17.14 0.08
C VAL A 121 -22.86 17.59 0.97
N ALA A 122 -23.25 16.75 1.94
CA ALA A 122 -24.31 17.09 2.90
C ALA A 122 -23.94 18.30 3.77
N ALA A 123 -22.65 18.51 4.02
CA ALA A 123 -22.14 19.68 4.77
C ALA A 123 -22.02 20.94 3.88
N GLY A 124 -22.35 20.85 2.59
CA GLY A 124 -22.28 21.97 1.65
C GLY A 124 -20.90 22.22 1.06
N GLU A 125 -19.98 21.27 1.13
CA GLU A 125 -18.62 21.43 0.54
C GLU A 125 -18.73 21.64 -0.97
N PRO A 126 -18.16 22.71 -1.54
CA PRO A 126 -18.24 22.95 -2.99
C PRO A 126 -17.47 21.89 -3.80
N SER A 127 -18.00 21.54 -4.97
CA SER A 127 -17.38 20.54 -5.86
C SER A 127 -16.00 20.98 -6.38
N ASP A 128 -15.75 22.28 -6.43
CA ASP A 128 -14.48 22.86 -6.89
C ASP A 128 -13.55 23.25 -5.73
N SER A 129 -13.89 22.92 -4.50
CA SER A 129 -13.05 23.22 -3.34
C SER A 129 -11.72 22.47 -3.41
N ARG A 130 -10.70 23.03 -2.78
CA ARG A 130 -9.38 22.39 -2.71
C ARG A 130 -9.44 21.00 -2.10
N LEU A 131 -10.31 20.80 -1.08
CA LEU A 131 -10.49 19.50 -0.43
C LEU A 131 -11.09 18.50 -1.42
N MET A 132 -12.19 18.86 -2.08
CA MET A 132 -12.85 17.95 -3.02
C MET A 132 -11.93 17.59 -4.19
N GLN A 133 -11.22 18.58 -4.76
CA GLN A 133 -10.26 18.32 -5.83
C GLN A 133 -9.14 17.38 -5.37
N HIS A 134 -8.67 17.52 -4.14
CA HIS A 134 -7.66 16.62 -3.57
C HIS A 134 -8.19 15.18 -3.45
N LEU A 135 -9.41 15.01 -2.93
CA LEU A 135 -10.03 13.69 -2.76
C LEU A 135 -10.27 13.00 -4.11
N LEU A 136 -10.65 13.77 -5.13
CA LEU A 136 -10.92 13.23 -6.47
C LEU A 136 -9.65 12.91 -7.27
N ALA A 137 -8.51 13.52 -6.94
CA ALA A 137 -7.29 13.39 -7.73
C ALA A 137 -6.72 11.96 -7.73
N ASP A 138 -6.74 11.26 -6.59
CA ASP A 138 -6.17 9.91 -6.48
C ASP A 138 -7.05 8.98 -5.65
N VAL A 139 -8.30 8.86 -6.03
CA VAL A 139 -9.32 8.13 -5.26
C VAL A 139 -9.04 6.61 -5.19
N MET A 140 -8.36 6.02 -6.18
CA MET A 140 -8.11 4.58 -6.25
C MET A 140 -6.63 4.23 -6.34
N GLY A 141 -5.76 5.01 -5.71
CA GLY A 141 -4.34 4.67 -5.61
C GLY A 141 -4.11 3.31 -4.91
N ASP A 142 -3.02 2.66 -5.24
CA ASP A 142 -2.70 1.32 -4.69
C ASP A 142 -1.97 1.38 -3.35
N GLY A 143 -1.39 2.54 -2.99
CA GLY A 143 -0.57 2.69 -1.80
C GLY A 143 -1.32 2.53 -0.49
N GLY A 144 -0.61 2.16 0.58
CA GLY A 144 -1.22 2.02 1.90
C GLY A 144 -0.17 1.92 3.01
N GLN A 145 -0.65 1.73 4.22
CA GLN A 145 0.14 1.74 5.45
C GLN A 145 -0.09 0.45 6.25
N TRP A 146 0.81 0.17 7.20
CA TRP A 146 0.73 -1.01 8.07
C TRP A 146 -0.63 -1.17 8.74
N THR A 147 -1.16 -0.08 9.33
CA THR A 147 -2.45 -0.14 10.03
C THR A 147 -3.62 -0.46 9.09
N MET A 148 -3.55 0.00 7.83
CA MET A 148 -4.56 -0.34 6.82
C MET A 148 -4.51 -1.84 6.53
N ALA A 149 -3.32 -2.41 6.34
CA ALA A 149 -3.15 -3.84 6.12
C ALA A 149 -3.73 -4.65 7.29
N MET A 150 -3.35 -4.29 8.52
CA MET A 150 -3.85 -5.00 9.71
C MET A 150 -5.38 -4.92 9.82
N ASN A 151 -5.99 -3.78 9.47
CA ASN A 151 -7.46 -3.65 9.48
C ASN A 151 -8.11 -4.56 8.43
N VAL A 152 -7.51 -4.68 7.24
CA VAL A 152 -7.99 -5.60 6.20
C VAL A 152 -7.93 -7.04 6.71
N TYR A 153 -6.78 -7.47 7.23
CA TYR A 153 -6.62 -8.86 7.71
C TYR A 153 -7.49 -9.17 8.92
N LYS A 154 -7.66 -8.23 9.82
CA LYS A 154 -8.53 -8.39 10.99
C LYS A 154 -9.99 -8.59 10.59
N LYS A 155 -10.44 -7.86 9.57
CA LYS A 155 -11.84 -7.89 9.12
C LYS A 155 -12.13 -9.05 8.19
N TYR A 156 -11.24 -9.29 7.23
CA TYR A 156 -11.45 -10.23 6.13
C TYR A 156 -10.56 -11.47 6.17
N GLY A 157 -9.55 -11.47 7.05
CA GLY A 157 -8.60 -12.57 7.11
C GLY A 157 -7.61 -12.55 5.97
N ALA A 158 -7.07 -13.72 5.66
CA ALA A 158 -6.18 -13.94 4.53
C ALA A 158 -6.31 -15.40 4.08
N VAL A 159 -5.92 -15.66 2.84
CA VAL A 159 -5.98 -17.00 2.27
C VAL A 159 -4.62 -17.37 1.66
N PRO A 160 -4.31 -18.67 1.54
CA PRO A 160 -3.17 -19.12 0.76
C PRO A 160 -3.24 -18.62 -0.69
N LYS A 161 -2.09 -18.36 -1.28
CA LYS A 161 -1.97 -17.79 -2.63
C LYS A 161 -2.70 -18.62 -3.70
N ASP A 162 -2.61 -19.94 -3.59
CA ASP A 162 -3.18 -20.85 -4.60
C ASP A 162 -4.71 -20.81 -4.62
N LEU A 163 -5.35 -20.40 -3.52
CA LEU A 163 -6.81 -20.33 -3.44
C LEU A 163 -7.38 -19.04 -4.02
N PHE A 164 -6.54 -17.99 -4.15
CA PHE A 164 -6.94 -16.76 -4.83
C PHE A 164 -5.71 -16.15 -5.48
N PRO A 165 -5.32 -16.68 -6.65
CA PRO A 165 -4.05 -16.33 -7.29
C PRO A 165 -4.07 -14.94 -7.93
N GLU A 166 -2.89 -14.49 -8.36
CA GLU A 166 -2.74 -13.24 -9.10
C GLU A 166 -3.42 -13.35 -10.47
N THR A 167 -4.07 -12.26 -10.88
CA THR A 167 -4.68 -12.08 -12.19
C THR A 167 -3.86 -11.11 -13.03
N GLU A 168 -4.20 -10.94 -14.30
CA GLU A 168 -3.57 -9.92 -15.14
C GLU A 168 -3.83 -8.52 -14.57
N SER A 169 -5.05 -8.28 -14.06
CA SER A 169 -5.40 -6.99 -13.47
C SER A 169 -4.74 -6.73 -12.13
N SER A 170 -4.49 -7.77 -11.32
CA SER A 170 -3.76 -7.59 -10.07
C SER A 170 -2.27 -7.28 -10.30
N LYS A 171 -1.69 -7.85 -11.38
CA LYS A 171 -0.30 -7.58 -11.77
C LYS A 171 -0.13 -6.21 -12.43
N ASN A 172 -1.20 -5.67 -13.02
CA ASN A 172 -1.18 -4.36 -13.68
C ASN A 172 -2.52 -3.64 -13.41
N THR A 173 -2.56 -2.90 -12.31
CA THR A 173 -3.79 -2.34 -11.75
C THR A 173 -4.35 -1.13 -12.49
N GLY A 174 -3.61 -0.57 -13.46
CA GLY A 174 -3.95 0.70 -14.09
C GLY A 174 -5.36 0.77 -14.67
N GLU A 175 -5.75 -0.24 -15.48
CA GLU A 175 -7.06 -0.27 -16.12
C GLU A 175 -8.21 -0.40 -15.11
N MET A 176 -8.08 -1.33 -14.19
CA MET A 176 -9.07 -1.54 -13.12
C MET A 176 -9.25 -0.27 -12.28
N ASN A 177 -8.14 0.36 -11.88
CA ASN A 177 -8.18 1.61 -11.11
C ASN A 177 -8.85 2.73 -11.90
N THR A 178 -8.66 2.79 -13.23
CA THR A 178 -9.31 3.79 -14.08
C THR A 178 -10.82 3.58 -14.10
N GLN A 179 -11.28 2.34 -14.25
CA GLN A 179 -12.72 2.04 -14.24
C GLN A 179 -13.36 2.39 -12.89
N LEU A 180 -12.70 2.02 -11.79
CA LEU A 180 -13.17 2.37 -10.44
C LEU A 180 -13.23 3.88 -10.24
N ARG A 181 -12.20 4.61 -10.69
CA ARG A 181 -12.16 6.08 -10.60
C ARG A 181 -13.31 6.71 -11.37
N HIS A 182 -13.54 6.29 -12.61
CA HIS A 182 -14.65 6.80 -13.43
C HIS A 182 -16.00 6.58 -12.74
N MET A 183 -16.21 5.38 -12.22
CA MET A 183 -17.45 5.03 -11.51
C MET A 183 -17.64 5.93 -10.29
N LEU A 184 -16.59 6.17 -9.50
CA LEU A 184 -16.65 7.00 -8.31
C LEU A 184 -16.87 8.47 -8.65
N HIS A 185 -16.20 9.00 -9.69
CA HIS A 185 -16.43 10.38 -10.14
C HIS A 185 -17.88 10.58 -10.59
N THR A 186 -18.45 9.60 -11.29
CA THR A 186 -19.87 9.63 -11.70
C THR A 186 -20.79 9.66 -10.48
N ALA A 187 -20.51 8.82 -9.48
CA ALA A 187 -21.29 8.80 -8.24
C ALA A 187 -21.24 10.15 -7.52
N VAL A 188 -20.07 10.78 -7.44
CA VAL A 188 -19.92 12.12 -6.83
C VAL A 188 -20.74 13.17 -7.59
N ALA A 189 -20.68 13.17 -8.93
CA ALA A 189 -21.50 14.09 -9.75
C ALA A 189 -22.99 13.92 -9.47
N HIS A 190 -23.45 12.67 -9.34
CA HIS A 190 -24.85 12.37 -8.99
C HIS A 190 -25.21 12.83 -7.57
N MET A 191 -24.27 12.72 -6.60
CA MET A 191 -24.50 13.21 -5.24
C MET A 191 -24.75 14.72 -5.21
N TYR A 192 -23.96 15.49 -5.97
CA TYR A 192 -24.19 16.94 -6.10
C TYR A 192 -25.53 17.23 -6.80
N ALA A 193 -25.89 16.45 -7.83
CA ALA A 193 -27.15 16.61 -8.54
C ALA A 193 -28.38 16.19 -7.71
N ALA A 194 -28.18 15.44 -6.63
CA ALA A 194 -29.27 15.04 -5.72
C ALA A 194 -29.80 16.20 -4.88
N ASP A 195 -29.10 17.34 -4.85
CA ASP A 195 -29.54 18.61 -4.23
C ASP A 195 -30.03 18.43 -2.77
N GLY A 196 -29.26 17.70 -1.97
CA GLY A 196 -29.54 17.50 -0.55
C GLY A 196 -30.53 16.37 -0.24
N ASP A 197 -31.03 15.66 -1.23
CA ASP A 197 -31.94 14.53 -1.02
C ASP A 197 -31.16 13.32 -0.48
N ALA A 198 -31.23 13.10 0.81
CA ALA A 198 -30.50 12.01 1.51
C ALA A 198 -30.86 10.62 0.98
N SER A 199 -32.13 10.39 0.61
CA SER A 199 -32.57 9.10 0.07
C SER A 199 -31.91 8.80 -1.29
N LYS A 200 -31.83 9.81 -2.15
CA LYS A 200 -31.10 9.67 -3.43
C LYS A 200 -29.62 9.41 -3.21
N VAL A 201 -29.00 10.11 -2.26
CA VAL A 201 -27.57 9.91 -1.95
C VAL A 201 -27.33 8.49 -1.44
N GLU A 202 -28.19 7.95 -0.57
CA GLU A 202 -28.09 6.55 -0.10
C GLU A 202 -28.18 5.56 -1.27
N ALA A 203 -29.13 5.78 -2.19
CA ALA A 203 -29.25 4.93 -3.37
C ALA A 203 -28.01 5.00 -4.26
N ILE A 204 -27.45 6.19 -4.47
CA ILE A 204 -26.18 6.36 -5.23
C ILE A 204 -25.05 5.58 -4.57
N ILE A 205 -24.91 5.65 -3.24
CA ILE A 205 -23.88 4.91 -2.50
C ILE A 205 -24.07 3.40 -2.71
N ALA A 206 -25.28 2.90 -2.57
CA ALA A 206 -25.59 1.47 -2.74
C ALA A 206 -25.24 1.00 -4.16
N ASP A 207 -25.71 1.73 -5.18
CA ASP A 207 -25.47 1.40 -6.59
C ASP A 207 -23.98 1.46 -6.94
N ALA A 208 -23.27 2.49 -6.49
CA ALA A 208 -21.83 2.64 -6.75
C ALA A 208 -21.02 1.56 -6.01
N THR A 209 -21.42 1.19 -4.79
CA THR A 209 -20.76 0.09 -4.05
C THR A 209 -20.95 -1.24 -4.80
N ALA A 210 -22.15 -1.52 -5.27
CA ALA A 210 -22.44 -2.73 -6.05
C ALA A 210 -21.65 -2.73 -7.38
N ALA A 211 -21.55 -1.57 -8.04
CA ALA A 211 -20.75 -1.43 -9.26
C ALA A 211 -19.27 -1.65 -8.98
N GLY A 212 -18.75 -1.10 -7.89
CA GLY A 212 -17.36 -1.31 -7.47
C GLY A 212 -17.07 -2.78 -7.19
N HIS A 213 -17.95 -3.44 -6.45
CA HIS A 213 -17.84 -4.88 -6.19
C HIS A 213 -17.78 -5.66 -7.51
N ARG A 214 -18.70 -5.35 -8.45
CA ARG A 214 -18.75 -6.02 -9.76
C ARG A 214 -17.46 -5.82 -10.56
N ILE A 215 -16.93 -4.59 -10.60
CA ILE A 215 -15.66 -4.29 -11.29
C ILE A 215 -14.53 -5.13 -10.66
N LEU A 216 -14.42 -5.10 -9.33
CA LEU A 216 -13.37 -5.85 -8.62
C LEU A 216 -13.47 -7.36 -8.91
N THR A 217 -14.68 -7.92 -8.88
CA THR A 217 -14.89 -9.35 -9.12
C THR A 217 -14.54 -9.74 -10.56
N ILE A 218 -14.88 -8.89 -11.54
CA ILE A 218 -14.53 -9.13 -12.95
C ILE A 218 -12.99 -9.14 -13.14
N HIS A 219 -12.29 -8.24 -12.48
CA HIS A 219 -10.84 -8.06 -12.64
C HIS A 219 -10.00 -9.04 -11.81
N LEU A 220 -10.46 -9.37 -10.60
CA LEU A 220 -9.62 -10.06 -9.60
C LEU A 220 -10.12 -11.46 -9.27
N GLY A 221 -11.35 -11.80 -9.65
CA GLY A 221 -12.02 -13.03 -9.25
C GLY A 221 -12.91 -12.84 -8.04
N GLU A 222 -13.71 -13.85 -7.71
CA GLU A 222 -14.60 -13.86 -6.55
C GLU A 222 -13.86 -14.44 -5.34
N PRO A 223 -13.64 -13.67 -4.27
CA PRO A 223 -12.91 -14.19 -3.10
C PRO A 223 -13.66 -15.34 -2.43
N PRO A 224 -12.96 -16.38 -1.97
CA PRO A 224 -13.62 -17.46 -1.25
C PRO A 224 -14.14 -17.01 0.12
N VAL A 225 -15.31 -17.48 0.51
CA VAL A 225 -15.89 -17.24 1.84
C VAL A 225 -15.41 -18.29 2.86
N SER A 226 -15.09 -19.49 2.40
CA SER A 226 -14.46 -20.56 3.17
C SER A 226 -13.66 -21.44 2.21
N PHE A 227 -12.80 -22.29 2.75
CA PHE A 227 -12.00 -23.23 1.95
C PHE A 227 -11.58 -24.42 2.82
N ASP A 228 -11.40 -25.58 2.20
CA ASP A 228 -10.78 -26.74 2.86
C ASP A 228 -9.28 -26.49 2.98
N TRP A 229 -8.74 -26.53 4.20
CA TRP A 229 -7.32 -26.34 4.44
C TRP A 229 -6.66 -27.64 4.87
N GLU A 230 -5.74 -28.12 4.04
CA GLU A 230 -4.90 -29.28 4.33
C GLU A 230 -3.51 -29.03 3.77
N TRP A 231 -2.49 -29.59 4.42
CA TRP A 231 -1.11 -29.40 3.98
C TRP A 231 -0.23 -30.55 4.44
N THR A 232 0.89 -30.73 3.75
CA THR A 232 1.98 -31.60 4.22
C THR A 232 3.11 -30.69 4.70
N ASP A 233 3.57 -30.92 5.92
CA ASP A 233 4.61 -30.09 6.51
C ASP A 233 6.01 -30.49 5.99
N LYS A 234 7.04 -29.74 6.41
CA LYS A 234 8.42 -29.97 5.95
C LYS A 234 9.00 -31.31 6.37
N ASP A 235 8.39 -31.95 7.37
CA ASP A 235 8.83 -33.27 7.90
C ASP A 235 8.05 -34.43 7.23
N GLY A 236 7.12 -34.10 6.33
CA GLY A 236 6.34 -35.06 5.56
C GLY A 236 5.02 -35.48 6.23
N GLU A 237 4.64 -34.84 7.33
CA GLU A 237 3.41 -35.18 8.04
C GLU A 237 2.22 -34.42 7.43
N PHE A 238 1.12 -35.14 7.21
CA PHE A 238 -0.12 -34.57 6.67
C PHE A 238 -0.98 -33.99 7.78
N HIS A 239 -1.50 -32.81 7.53
CA HIS A 239 -2.37 -32.07 8.45
C HIS A 239 -3.63 -31.63 7.74
N ARG A 240 -4.73 -31.53 8.45
CA ARG A 240 -6.00 -31.06 7.90
C ARG A 240 -6.81 -30.33 8.97
N ASP A 241 -7.26 -29.13 8.63
CA ASP A 241 -8.24 -28.37 9.43
C ASP A 241 -9.67 -28.62 8.95
N GLY A 242 -9.84 -29.02 7.69
CA GLY A 242 -11.13 -29.07 7.04
C GLY A 242 -11.58 -27.68 6.61
N GLU A 243 -12.88 -27.47 6.54
CA GLU A 243 -13.44 -26.20 6.11
C GLU A 243 -13.15 -25.09 7.15
N ILE A 244 -12.56 -24.01 6.69
CA ILE A 244 -12.15 -22.87 7.53
C ILE A 244 -12.42 -21.57 6.77
N THR A 245 -12.79 -20.51 7.46
CA THR A 245 -12.94 -19.17 6.87
C THR A 245 -11.59 -18.44 6.83
N PRO A 246 -11.41 -17.47 5.92
CA PRO A 246 -10.17 -16.68 5.87
C PRO A 246 -9.85 -15.97 7.21
N VAL A 247 -10.85 -15.56 7.96
CA VAL A 247 -10.67 -14.90 9.27
C VAL A 247 -10.15 -15.91 10.31
N GLU A 248 -10.72 -17.11 10.34
CA GLU A 248 -10.27 -18.18 11.22
C GLU A 248 -8.85 -18.61 10.89
N PHE A 249 -8.54 -18.75 9.59
CA PHE A 249 -7.20 -19.08 9.10
C PHE A 249 -6.18 -18.05 9.60
N TRP A 250 -6.46 -16.76 9.41
CA TRP A 250 -5.59 -15.68 9.89
C TRP A 250 -5.40 -15.75 11.42
N LYS A 251 -6.50 -15.87 12.16
CA LYS A 251 -6.47 -15.93 13.63
C LYS A 251 -5.65 -17.11 14.13
N LYS A 252 -5.80 -18.26 13.49
CA LYS A 252 -5.12 -19.50 13.89
C LYS A 252 -3.61 -19.44 13.64
N TYR A 253 -3.22 -19.02 12.43
CA TYR A 253 -1.84 -19.15 11.98
C TYR A 253 -1.01 -17.87 12.13
N VAL A 254 -1.62 -16.71 12.27
CA VAL A 254 -0.91 -15.43 12.41
C VAL A 254 -1.27 -14.72 13.72
N GLY A 255 -2.52 -14.80 14.15
CA GLY A 255 -3.03 -14.10 15.34
C GLY A 255 -2.14 -14.17 16.57
N PRO A 256 -1.60 -15.37 16.94
CA PRO A 256 -0.75 -15.46 18.15
C PRO A 256 0.51 -14.60 18.14
N ALA A 257 0.95 -14.09 16.99
CA ALA A 257 2.13 -13.21 16.91
C ALA A 257 1.85 -11.76 17.33
N GLY A 258 0.58 -11.40 17.50
CA GLY A 258 0.20 -10.03 17.91
C GLY A 258 0.60 -8.94 16.93
N LEU A 259 0.63 -9.23 15.63
CA LEU A 259 1.02 -8.24 14.61
C LEU A 259 0.14 -7.00 14.61
N GLU A 260 -1.10 -7.15 15.11
CA GLU A 260 -2.07 -6.05 15.20
C GLU A 260 -1.70 -5.01 16.26
N ASP A 261 -0.82 -5.37 17.19
CA ASP A 261 -0.39 -4.48 18.27
C ASP A 261 0.80 -3.58 17.88
N TYR A 262 1.36 -3.81 16.68
CA TYR A 262 2.48 -2.99 16.19
C TYR A 262 1.98 -1.58 15.84
N VAL A 263 2.80 -0.58 16.16
CA VAL A 263 2.50 0.83 15.90
C VAL A 263 3.52 1.41 14.93
N CYS A 264 3.04 2.33 14.08
CA CYS A 264 3.91 3.08 13.18
C CYS A 264 4.52 4.26 13.93
N LEU A 265 5.84 4.34 13.93
CA LEU A 265 6.56 5.51 14.45
C LEU A 265 6.79 6.47 13.28
N VAL A 266 6.40 7.71 13.48
CA VAL A 266 6.55 8.77 12.47
C VAL A 266 7.37 9.90 13.04
N ASP A 267 8.44 10.30 12.37
CA ASP A 267 9.18 11.52 12.68
C ASP A 267 8.74 12.60 11.69
N ASP A 268 7.85 13.47 12.15
CA ASP A 268 7.32 14.58 11.35
C ASP A 268 8.15 15.84 11.65
N PRO A 269 8.84 16.42 10.66
CA PRO A 269 9.66 17.61 10.89
C PRO A 269 8.86 18.90 11.10
N ARG A 270 7.54 18.88 10.86
CA ARG A 270 6.71 20.08 11.03
C ARG A 270 6.59 20.45 12.51
N THR A 271 6.79 21.73 12.79
CA THR A 271 6.82 22.25 14.17
C THR A 271 5.45 22.21 14.87
N GLU A 272 4.37 22.28 14.10
CA GLU A 272 3.01 22.18 14.62
C GLU A 272 2.64 20.78 15.12
N HIS A 273 3.41 19.77 14.76
CA HIS A 273 3.18 18.40 15.21
C HIS A 273 4.12 18.06 16.38
N ALA A 274 3.56 18.02 17.57
CA ALA A 274 4.34 17.74 18.77
C ALA A 274 4.90 16.33 18.79
N LYS A 275 6.19 16.17 19.00
CA LYS A 275 6.85 14.85 19.10
C LYS A 275 6.30 14.06 20.29
N GLY A 276 6.25 12.74 20.13
CA GLY A 276 5.76 11.83 21.17
C GLY A 276 4.25 11.80 21.33
N LYS A 277 3.50 12.40 20.41
CA LYS A 277 2.04 12.38 20.42
C LYS A 277 1.49 11.49 19.31
N LYS A 278 0.31 10.93 19.54
CA LYS A 278 -0.42 10.18 18.52
C LYS A 278 -1.08 11.15 17.55
N ILE A 279 -0.87 10.93 16.28
CA ILE A 279 -1.42 11.76 15.20
C ILE A 279 -2.50 10.93 14.48
N GLY A 280 -3.67 11.55 14.26
CA GLY A 280 -4.71 11.04 13.36
C GLY A 280 -4.57 11.71 12.00
N ILE A 281 -4.83 10.96 10.95
CA ILE A 281 -4.87 11.51 9.58
C ILE A 281 -6.32 11.43 9.11
N GLU A 282 -6.88 12.57 8.73
CA GLU A 282 -8.24 12.65 8.18
C GLU A 282 -8.21 12.38 6.69
N HIS A 283 -9.34 11.88 6.16
CA HIS A 283 -9.54 11.61 4.73
C HIS A 283 -8.50 10.65 4.14
N LEU A 284 -8.04 9.71 4.98
CA LEU A 284 -7.12 8.69 4.49
C LEU A 284 -7.89 7.39 4.24
N UNK A 285 -7.86 7.00 3.16
CA UNK A 285 -8.62 5.86 2.71
C UNK A 285 -8.30 4.70 3.54
N UNK A 286 -8.84 4.44 3.89
CA UNK A 286 -8.57 3.30 4.49
C UNK A 286 -9.52 2.71 5.41
N UNK A 287 -9.65 1.91 5.26
CA UNK A 287 -10.40 1.17 6.05
C UNK A 287 -10.22 1.40 7.50
N UNK A 288 -9.85 2.09 7.76
CA UNK A 288 -9.87 2.04 9.10
C UNK A 288 -9.84 3.29 9.82
N ARG A 289 -10.82 3.84 9.71
CA ARG A 289 -10.98 4.88 10.70
C ARG A 289 -11.43 4.30 12.05
N ARG A 290 -10.60 3.63 12.76
CA ARG A 290 -10.82 3.47 14.19
C ARG A 290 -10.20 4.67 14.90
N ARG A 291 -11.06 5.51 15.48
CA ARG A 291 -10.63 6.42 16.56
C ARG A 291 -10.14 5.53 17.70
N HIS A 292 -8.89 5.18 17.69
CA HIS A 292 -8.28 4.60 18.89
C HIS A 292 -8.21 5.69 19.95
N ARG A 293 -9.13 5.65 20.90
CA ARG A 293 -8.87 6.29 22.18
C ARG A 293 -7.67 5.57 22.80
N VAL A 294 -6.54 6.19 22.73
CA VAL A 294 -5.39 5.70 23.49
C VAL A 294 -5.63 6.06 24.95
N PRO A 295 -5.49 5.11 25.85
CA PRO A 295 -5.44 5.45 27.27
C PRO A 295 -4.28 6.44 27.50
N GLN A 296 -4.53 7.46 28.29
CA GLN A 296 -3.54 8.49 28.66
C GLN A 296 -2.47 7.88 29.57
N ARG A 297 -1.67 6.98 29.06
CA ARG A 297 -0.39 6.60 29.70
C ARG A 297 0.54 6.07 28.63
N ALA A 298 1.27 6.97 28.00
CA ALA A 298 2.48 6.57 27.31
C ALA A 298 3.48 6.13 28.38
N LYS A 299 3.76 4.85 28.48
CA LYS A 299 4.96 4.40 29.16
C LYS A 299 6.14 4.95 28.36
N PRO A 300 7.14 5.54 29.03
CA PRO A 300 8.34 5.97 28.31
C PRO A 300 8.95 4.74 27.64
N VAL A 301 9.24 4.86 26.36
CA VAL A 301 10.04 3.88 25.64
C VAL A 301 11.41 3.92 26.33
N HIS A 302 11.78 2.84 27.00
CA HIS A 302 13.09 2.74 27.63
C HIS A 302 14.19 3.02 26.61
N GLU A 303 15.13 3.85 26.99
CA GLU A 303 16.34 4.19 26.22
C GLU A 303 17.29 2.99 26.01
N GLY A 304 16.78 1.77 26.08
CA GLY A 304 17.56 0.52 26.09
C GLY A 304 17.83 -0.15 24.75
N LEU A 305 17.38 0.44 23.63
CA LEU A 305 17.48 -0.27 22.32
C LEU A 305 18.58 0.26 21.38
N CYS A 306 19.47 1.11 21.88
CA CYS A 306 20.60 1.60 21.07
C CYS A 306 21.95 1.53 21.77
N GLN A 307 22.19 0.50 22.60
CA GLN A 307 23.56 0.15 22.97
C GLN A 307 23.92 -1.15 22.26
N ALA A 308 24.36 -1.02 21.00
CA ALA A 308 25.15 -2.07 20.37
C ALA A 308 26.50 -2.07 21.10
N ASP A 309 26.80 -3.17 21.77
CA ASP A 309 28.07 -3.39 22.43
C ASP A 309 29.24 -3.10 21.50
N SER A 310 30.03 -2.10 21.86
CA SER A 310 31.38 -1.94 21.34
C SER A 310 32.34 -2.78 22.20
N ARG A 311 32.51 -4.03 21.84
CA ARG A 311 33.67 -4.84 22.20
C ARG A 311 34.04 -5.76 21.06
#